data_c99efca0310cad3d2464ff888d2d4c29
#
_entry.id   c99efca0310cad3d2464ff888d2d4c29
#
_cell.length_a   1.000
_cell.length_b   1.000
_cell.length_c   1.000
_cell.angle_alpha   90.00
_cell.angle_beta   90.00
_cell.angle_gamma   90.00
#
_symmetry.space_group_name_H-M   'P 1'
#
loop_
_entity.id
_entity.type
_entity.pdbx_description
1 polymer ?
#
loop_
_entity_poly.entity_id
_entity_poly.type
_entity_poly.pdbx_seq_one_letter_code
_entity_poly.pdbx_strand_id
1 'polypeptide(L)'
;EYTFGVVGSTTNTIVTEMYGRSDIRFVDTRHEEGAAFMAYGYSRASGKPTACITTSGPGTTNLVTGIALAAKGRAPVITIAGDVARDYIYRDGSQAFDLVGLFKPITKLALEVNKTERIPEMLHYAFRAALSDKQGPVFLDIPRDLLDSQTIEGEVLAPQAYRAVDARIAGDTQ
;
A
#
# COMPACT_ATOMS: atom_id res chain seq x y z
N GLU A 1 2.41 4.08 14.87
CA GLU A 1 2.02 3.01 13.94
C GLU A 1 3.26 2.46 13.23
N TYR A 2 3.16 1.26 12.63
CA TYR A 2 4.29 0.60 11.98
C TYR A 2 4.02 0.40 10.49
N THR A 3 5.10 0.55 9.71
CA THR A 3 5.16 0.28 8.29
C THR A 3 6.37 -0.61 8.04
N PHE A 4 6.26 -1.58 7.16
CA PHE A 4 7.31 -2.56 6.88
C PHE A 4 7.75 -2.47 5.43
N GLY A 5 9.01 -2.74 5.14
CA GLY A 5 9.46 -2.69 3.76
C GLY A 5 10.95 -2.89 3.56
N VAL A 6 11.36 -2.76 2.32
CA VAL A 6 12.75 -2.63 1.90
C VAL A 6 12.87 -1.34 1.10
N VAL A 7 13.80 -0.49 1.52
CA VAL A 7 14.05 0.80 0.84
C VAL A 7 14.65 0.55 -0.54
N GLY A 8 14.12 1.21 -1.53
CA GLY A 8 14.67 1.18 -2.89
C GLY A 8 14.53 2.51 -3.59
N SER A 9 15.11 2.63 -4.77
CA SER A 9 15.26 3.89 -5.50
C SER A 9 13.93 4.61 -5.78
N THR A 10 12.84 3.87 -5.95
CA THR A 10 11.51 4.45 -6.26
C THR A 10 10.71 4.84 -5.03
N THR A 11 11.14 4.47 -3.82
CA THR A 11 10.42 4.73 -2.57
C THR A 11 11.23 5.56 -1.56
N ASN A 12 12.44 5.96 -1.90
CA ASN A 12 13.30 6.75 -1.02
C ASN A 12 12.58 7.99 -0.48
N THR A 13 11.88 8.73 -1.32
CA THR A 13 11.15 9.95 -0.95
C THR A 13 10.14 9.64 0.17
N ILE A 14 9.34 8.59 0.03
CA ILE A 14 8.34 8.19 1.03
C ILE A 14 9.02 7.85 2.37
N VAL A 15 10.08 7.04 2.34
CA VAL A 15 10.76 6.59 3.56
C VAL A 15 11.53 7.72 4.22
N THR A 16 12.11 8.64 3.44
CA THR A 16 12.79 9.83 3.96
C THR A 16 11.81 10.73 4.73
N GLU A 17 10.59 10.94 4.21
CA GLU A 17 9.56 11.71 4.89
C GLU A 17 9.04 11.05 6.19
N MET A 18 9.19 9.73 6.32
CA MET A 18 8.88 9.02 7.56
C MET A 18 9.99 9.14 8.60
N TYR A 19 11.22 9.43 8.17
CA TYR A 19 12.37 9.50 9.06
C TYR A 19 12.23 10.67 10.04
N GLY A 20 12.44 10.38 11.32
CA GLY A 20 12.31 11.41 12.38
C GLY A 20 10.86 11.65 12.86
N ARG A 21 9.86 11.04 12.26
CA ARG A 21 8.48 11.11 12.77
C ARG A 21 8.29 10.19 13.99
N SER A 22 7.50 10.67 14.96
CA SER A 22 7.16 9.90 16.18
C SER A 22 5.87 9.08 16.06
N ASP A 23 5.02 9.43 15.10
CA ASP A 23 3.69 8.83 14.90
C ASP A 23 3.70 7.61 13.98
N ILE A 24 4.72 7.48 13.12
CA ILE A 24 4.92 6.35 12.23
C ILE A 24 6.36 5.85 12.31
N ARG A 25 6.54 4.54 12.29
CA ARG A 25 7.85 3.90 12.32
C ARG A 25 7.98 2.95 11.14
N PHE A 26 8.97 3.22 10.29
CA PHE A 26 9.39 2.30 9.25
C PHE A 26 10.29 1.21 9.84
N VAL A 27 9.97 -0.04 9.56
CA VAL A 27 10.77 -1.21 9.93
C VAL A 27 11.35 -1.81 8.67
N ASP A 28 12.65 -1.61 8.50
CA ASP A 28 13.40 -2.18 7.39
C ASP A 28 13.53 -3.68 7.54
N THR A 29 13.31 -4.41 6.45
CA THR A 29 13.38 -5.87 6.41
C THR A 29 14.49 -6.33 5.45
N ARG A 30 14.91 -7.59 5.58
CA ARG A 30 15.94 -8.15 4.71
C ARG A 30 15.40 -8.66 3.37
N HIS A 31 14.08 -8.81 3.28
CA HIS A 31 13.38 -9.27 2.08
C HIS A 31 11.93 -8.79 2.13
N GLU A 32 11.37 -8.43 1.00
CA GLU A 32 10.03 -7.83 0.91
C GLU A 32 8.93 -8.81 1.33
N GLU A 33 9.07 -10.09 1.04
CA GLU A 33 8.16 -11.12 1.53
C GLU A 33 8.07 -11.11 3.06
N GLY A 34 9.21 -10.94 3.74
CA GLY A 34 9.27 -10.77 5.19
C GLY A 34 8.49 -9.54 5.66
N ALA A 35 8.58 -8.41 4.92
CA ALA A 35 7.79 -7.21 5.21
C ALA A 35 6.28 -7.49 5.11
N ALA A 36 5.85 -8.19 4.06
CA ALA A 36 4.44 -8.54 3.89
C ALA A 36 3.93 -9.47 5.01
N PHE A 37 4.72 -10.46 5.45
CA PHE A 37 4.37 -11.31 6.59
C PHE A 37 4.33 -10.55 7.91
N MET A 38 5.28 -9.62 8.14
CA MET A 38 5.28 -8.77 9.34
C MET A 38 4.06 -7.84 9.35
N ALA A 39 3.72 -7.24 8.23
CA ALA A 39 2.51 -6.43 8.09
C ALA A 39 1.24 -7.24 8.35
N TYR A 40 1.13 -8.43 7.77
CA TYR A 40 0.04 -9.34 8.05
C TYR A 40 -0.07 -9.69 9.53
N GLY A 41 1.04 -10.13 10.15
CA GLY A 41 1.09 -10.49 11.56
C GLY A 41 0.72 -9.33 12.48
N TYR A 42 1.27 -8.13 12.22
CA TYR A 42 0.95 -6.93 12.97
C TYR A 42 -0.55 -6.57 12.87
N SER A 43 -1.10 -6.57 11.65
CA SER A 43 -2.51 -6.29 11.43
C SER A 43 -3.41 -7.29 12.16
N ARG A 44 -3.07 -8.58 12.12
CA ARG A 44 -3.83 -9.63 12.82
C ARG A 44 -3.76 -9.52 14.33
N ALA A 45 -2.59 -9.19 14.87
CA ALA A 45 -2.37 -9.10 16.32
C ALA A 45 -2.95 -7.82 16.93
N SER A 46 -2.84 -6.69 16.21
CA SER A 46 -3.27 -5.39 16.71
C SER A 46 -4.72 -5.03 16.35
N GLY A 47 -5.32 -5.68 15.34
CA GLY A 47 -6.60 -5.28 14.76
C GLY A 47 -6.54 -3.98 13.94
N LYS A 48 -5.34 -3.44 13.69
CA LYS A 48 -5.14 -2.17 12.98
C LYS A 48 -4.70 -2.39 11.53
N PRO A 49 -5.01 -1.46 10.61
CA PRO A 49 -4.39 -1.45 9.30
C PRO A 49 -2.89 -1.20 9.43
N THR A 50 -2.13 -1.69 8.49
CA THR A 50 -0.69 -1.46 8.39
C THR A 50 -0.28 -1.33 6.93
N ALA A 51 0.94 -0.85 6.67
CA ALA A 51 1.44 -0.71 5.31
C ALA A 51 2.71 -1.54 5.06
N CYS A 52 2.84 -1.99 3.81
CA CYS A 52 4.10 -2.43 3.21
C CYS A 52 4.53 -1.42 2.15
N ILE A 53 5.80 -1.05 2.16
CA ILE A 53 6.37 -0.14 1.15
C ILE A 53 7.56 -0.82 0.49
N THR A 54 7.61 -0.81 -0.84
CA THR A 54 8.68 -1.46 -1.59
C THR A 54 8.95 -0.78 -2.92
N THR A 55 10.13 -1.01 -3.46
CA THR A 55 10.52 -0.54 -4.80
C THR A 55 9.82 -1.33 -5.90
N SER A 56 9.88 -0.81 -7.13
CA SER A 56 9.28 -1.40 -8.33
C SER A 56 9.81 -2.80 -8.69
N GLY A 57 9.14 -3.45 -9.60
CA GLY A 57 9.58 -4.69 -10.22
C GLY A 57 9.78 -5.83 -9.21
N PRO A 58 11.00 -6.39 -9.11
CA PRO A 58 11.28 -7.55 -8.26
C PRO A 58 10.99 -7.28 -6.78
N GLY A 59 11.18 -6.06 -6.28
CA GLY A 59 10.83 -5.71 -4.91
C GLY A 59 9.33 -5.87 -4.64
N THR A 60 8.51 -5.42 -5.57
CA THR A 60 7.06 -5.55 -5.46
C THR A 60 6.59 -6.98 -5.68
N THR A 61 7.14 -7.71 -6.65
CA THR A 61 6.74 -9.10 -6.90
C THR A 61 7.04 -10.02 -5.73
N ASN A 62 8.09 -9.74 -4.94
CA ASN A 62 8.42 -10.48 -3.72
C ASN A 62 7.34 -10.37 -2.62
N LEU A 63 6.44 -9.38 -2.68
CA LEU A 63 5.33 -9.24 -1.71
C LEU A 63 4.17 -10.23 -1.95
N VAL A 64 4.08 -10.82 -3.15
CA VAL A 64 2.88 -11.57 -3.60
C VAL A 64 2.44 -12.63 -2.60
N THR A 65 3.35 -13.46 -2.09
CA THR A 65 3.02 -14.53 -1.14
C THR A 65 2.37 -13.99 0.14
N GLY A 66 3.00 -12.97 0.75
CA GLY A 66 2.49 -12.38 2.00
C GLY A 66 1.17 -11.64 1.82
N ILE A 67 0.99 -10.94 0.68
CA ILE A 67 -0.27 -10.25 0.38
C ILE A 67 -1.39 -11.22 0.05
N ALA A 68 -1.10 -12.31 -0.66
CA ALA A 68 -2.08 -13.39 -0.87
C ALA A 68 -2.52 -14.03 0.46
N LEU A 69 -1.59 -14.21 1.41
CA LEU A 69 -1.94 -14.65 2.76
C LEU A 69 -2.81 -13.61 3.49
N ALA A 70 -2.46 -12.32 3.39
CA ALA A 70 -3.25 -11.23 3.98
C ALA A 70 -4.70 -11.21 3.42
N ALA A 71 -4.88 -11.50 2.13
CA ALA A 71 -6.20 -11.63 1.51
C ALA A 71 -7.01 -12.77 2.13
N LYS A 72 -6.41 -13.94 2.28
CA LYS A 72 -7.06 -15.11 2.91
C LYS A 72 -7.33 -14.87 4.40
N GLY A 73 -6.40 -14.23 5.10
CA GLY A 73 -6.52 -13.86 6.51
C GLY A 73 -7.37 -12.62 6.77
N ARG A 74 -7.90 -11.96 5.74
CA ARG A 74 -8.72 -10.72 5.84
C ARG A 74 -8.01 -9.61 6.61
N ALA A 75 -6.70 -9.46 6.41
CA ALA A 75 -5.92 -8.42 7.06
C ALA A 75 -5.85 -7.16 6.18
N PRO A 76 -6.21 -5.98 6.71
CA PRO A 76 -6.15 -4.71 5.97
C PRO A 76 -4.70 -4.23 5.86
N VAL A 77 -3.98 -4.76 4.89
CA VAL A 77 -2.61 -4.35 4.54
C VAL A 77 -2.66 -3.41 3.34
N ILE A 78 -2.10 -2.21 3.50
CA ILE A 78 -1.97 -1.22 2.44
C ILE A 78 -0.60 -1.43 1.79
N THR A 79 -0.58 -1.98 0.61
CA THR A 79 0.67 -2.20 -0.15
C THR A 79 0.92 -1.00 -1.04
N ILE A 80 2.07 -0.37 -0.86
CA ILE A 80 2.51 0.79 -1.64
C ILE A 80 3.79 0.39 -2.39
N ALA A 81 3.71 0.33 -3.70
CA ALA A 81 4.86 0.17 -4.56
C ALA A 81 5.25 1.52 -5.18
N GLY A 82 6.55 1.81 -5.18
CA GLY A 82 7.04 2.85 -6.07
C GLY A 82 7.36 2.22 -7.41
N ASP A 83 6.73 2.66 -8.48
CA ASP A 83 7.01 2.12 -9.82
C ASP A 83 8.05 2.93 -10.59
N VAL A 84 8.44 2.45 -11.76
CA VAL A 84 9.26 3.20 -12.71
C VAL A 84 8.54 4.50 -13.11
N ALA A 85 9.31 5.50 -13.53
CA ALA A 85 8.69 6.71 -14.04
C ALA A 85 7.82 6.40 -15.28
N ARG A 86 6.69 7.09 -15.42
CA ARG A 86 5.69 6.85 -16.49
C ARG A 86 6.27 6.87 -17.90
N ASP A 87 7.32 7.62 -18.15
CA ASP A 87 8.04 7.64 -19.42
C ASP A 87 8.74 6.30 -19.76
N TYR A 88 8.94 5.43 -18.78
CA TYR A 88 9.55 4.11 -18.95
C TYR A 88 8.53 2.98 -19.07
N ILE A 89 7.25 3.24 -18.83
CA ILE A 89 6.19 2.24 -19.01
C ILE A 89 6.14 1.83 -20.49
N TYR A 90 6.06 0.54 -20.75
CA TYR A 90 6.09 -0.07 -22.09
C TYR A 90 7.42 0.11 -22.86
N ARG A 91 8.51 0.50 -22.19
CA ARG A 91 9.84 0.60 -22.81
C ARG A 91 10.79 -0.53 -22.42
N ASP A 92 10.26 -1.64 -21.96
CA ASP A 92 11.03 -2.84 -21.60
C ASP A 92 12.12 -2.57 -20.55
N GLY A 93 11.87 -1.66 -19.62
CA GLY A 93 12.75 -1.35 -18.49
C GLY A 93 12.85 -2.55 -17.55
N SER A 94 14.06 -2.79 -16.99
CA SER A 94 14.34 -3.96 -16.14
C SER A 94 13.45 -4.10 -14.90
N GLN A 95 12.77 -3.05 -14.48
CA GLN A 95 11.85 -3.03 -13.31
C GLN A 95 10.41 -2.68 -13.68
N ALA A 96 10.11 -2.55 -14.97
CA ALA A 96 8.78 -2.25 -15.47
C ALA A 96 7.96 -3.55 -15.59
N PHE A 97 6.92 -3.67 -14.76
CA PHE A 97 6.01 -4.81 -14.74
C PHE A 97 4.56 -4.31 -14.67
N ASP A 98 3.62 -5.10 -15.15
CA ASP A 98 2.20 -4.87 -14.86
C ASP A 98 1.90 -5.28 -13.40
N LEU A 99 2.29 -4.41 -12.47
CA LEU A 99 2.11 -4.67 -11.04
C LEU A 99 0.64 -4.60 -10.63
N VAL A 100 -0.14 -3.72 -11.22
CA VAL A 100 -1.59 -3.65 -10.97
C VAL A 100 -2.27 -4.94 -11.39
N GLY A 101 -1.96 -5.46 -12.58
CA GLY A 101 -2.47 -6.74 -13.07
C GLY A 101 -2.08 -7.92 -12.17
N LEU A 102 -0.84 -7.92 -11.69
CA LEU A 102 -0.32 -8.95 -10.78
C LEU A 102 -1.06 -8.97 -9.43
N PHE A 103 -1.33 -7.80 -8.84
CA PHE A 103 -1.95 -7.71 -7.51
C PHE A 103 -3.48 -7.75 -7.53
N LYS A 104 -4.11 -7.47 -8.66
CA LYS A 104 -5.58 -7.46 -8.80
C LYS A 104 -6.27 -8.72 -8.29
N PRO A 105 -5.82 -9.96 -8.57
CA PRO A 105 -6.48 -11.18 -8.11
C PRO A 105 -6.31 -11.48 -6.62
N ILE A 106 -5.35 -10.84 -5.94
CA ILE A 106 -5.00 -11.10 -4.53
C ILE A 106 -5.27 -9.91 -3.60
N THR A 107 -5.92 -8.86 -4.10
CA THR A 107 -6.27 -7.67 -3.31
C THR A 107 -7.72 -7.26 -3.52
N LYS A 108 -8.27 -6.48 -2.62
CA LYS A 108 -9.60 -5.89 -2.78
C LYS A 108 -9.63 -4.76 -3.78
N LEU A 109 -8.50 -4.10 -3.94
CA LEU A 109 -8.31 -2.95 -4.80
C LEU A 109 -6.85 -2.93 -5.25
N ALA A 110 -6.60 -2.77 -6.54
CA ALA A 110 -5.27 -2.53 -7.11
C ALA A 110 -5.39 -1.38 -8.10
N LEU A 111 -4.65 -0.30 -7.86
CA LEU A 111 -4.71 0.94 -8.64
C LEU A 111 -3.32 1.52 -8.84
N GLU A 112 -3.13 2.16 -10.00
CA GLU A 112 -2.01 3.05 -10.26
C GLU A 112 -2.42 4.51 -9.99
N VAL A 113 -1.56 5.24 -9.30
CA VAL A 113 -1.72 6.68 -9.08
C VAL A 113 -1.27 7.43 -10.33
N ASN A 114 -2.12 8.28 -10.86
CA ASN A 114 -1.87 8.95 -12.14
C ASN A 114 -1.47 10.44 -12.02
N LYS A 115 -1.59 11.02 -10.82
CA LYS A 115 -1.22 12.42 -10.51
C LYS A 115 -0.77 12.58 -9.08
N THR A 116 0.23 13.42 -8.83
CA THR A 116 0.74 13.71 -7.47
C THR A 116 -0.37 14.25 -6.56
N GLU A 117 -1.21 15.15 -7.06
CA GLU A 117 -2.30 15.77 -6.31
C GLU A 117 -3.34 14.76 -5.81
N ARG A 118 -3.41 13.60 -6.46
CA ARG A 118 -4.36 12.54 -6.12
C ARG A 118 -3.82 11.50 -5.14
N ILE A 119 -2.54 11.58 -4.77
CA ILE A 119 -1.97 10.64 -3.80
C ILE A 119 -2.79 10.59 -2.49
N PRO A 120 -3.14 11.72 -1.83
CA PRO A 120 -3.96 11.69 -0.63
C PRO A 120 -5.36 11.08 -0.85
N GLU A 121 -6.03 11.45 -1.94
CA GLU A 121 -7.35 10.90 -2.32
C GLU A 121 -7.28 9.37 -2.50
N MET A 122 -6.28 8.89 -3.24
CA MET A 122 -6.16 7.47 -3.55
C MET A 122 -5.72 6.64 -2.34
N LEU A 123 -4.88 7.20 -1.46
CA LEU A 123 -4.59 6.59 -0.16
C LEU A 123 -5.86 6.49 0.69
N HIS A 124 -6.66 7.55 0.76
CA HIS A 124 -7.95 7.54 1.45
C HIS A 124 -8.86 6.44 0.91
N TYR A 125 -8.98 6.34 -0.42
CA TYR A 125 -9.77 5.29 -1.06
C TYR A 125 -9.25 3.89 -0.74
N ALA A 126 -7.92 3.70 -0.75
CA ALA A 126 -7.29 2.44 -0.38
C ALA A 126 -7.59 2.04 1.07
N PHE A 127 -7.48 2.95 2.03
CA PHE A 127 -7.83 2.68 3.42
C PHE A 127 -9.31 2.31 3.59
N ARG A 128 -10.22 3.03 2.95
CA ARG A 128 -11.65 2.68 2.97
C ARG A 128 -11.89 1.29 2.39
N ALA A 129 -11.31 0.97 1.25
CA ALA A 129 -11.45 -0.34 0.62
C ALA A 129 -10.91 -1.46 1.51
N ALA A 130 -9.74 -1.26 2.13
CA ALA A 130 -9.13 -2.25 3.01
C ALA A 130 -9.97 -2.54 4.27
N LEU A 131 -10.60 -1.50 4.83
CA LEU A 131 -11.32 -1.55 6.11
C LEU A 131 -12.83 -1.82 5.98
N SER A 132 -13.40 -1.66 4.78
CA SER A 132 -14.84 -1.84 4.55
C SER A 132 -15.22 -3.31 4.48
N ASP A 133 -16.43 -3.66 4.93
CA ASP A 133 -17.02 -4.99 4.82
C ASP A 133 -16.06 -6.11 5.26
N LYS A 134 -15.84 -7.06 4.37
CA LYS A 134 -14.80 -8.07 4.53
C LYS A 134 -13.43 -7.43 4.32
N GLN A 135 -12.75 -7.11 5.41
CA GLN A 135 -11.41 -6.51 5.36
C GLN A 135 -10.44 -7.32 4.51
N GLY A 136 -9.42 -6.65 3.98
CA GLY A 136 -8.40 -7.31 3.17
C GLY A 136 -7.38 -6.34 2.60
N PRO A 137 -6.32 -6.86 1.97
CA PRO A 137 -5.25 -6.04 1.44
C PRO A 137 -5.69 -5.23 0.22
N VAL A 138 -4.97 -4.13 0.00
CA VAL A 138 -5.08 -3.27 -1.18
C VAL A 138 -3.70 -2.97 -1.73
N PHE A 139 -3.62 -2.59 -2.99
CA PHE A 139 -2.38 -2.27 -3.68
C PHE A 139 -2.47 -0.90 -4.36
N LEU A 140 -1.48 -0.06 -4.12
CA LEU A 140 -1.27 1.21 -4.81
C LEU A 140 0.10 1.21 -5.47
N ASP A 141 0.09 1.44 -6.75
CA ASP A 141 1.26 1.63 -7.58
C ASP A 141 1.49 3.12 -7.80
N ILE A 142 2.65 3.64 -7.42
CA ILE A 142 2.94 5.07 -7.49
C ILE A 142 4.18 5.29 -8.37
N PRO A 143 4.01 5.73 -9.61
CA PRO A 143 5.14 6.04 -10.47
C PRO A 143 6.12 7.04 -9.83
N ARG A 144 7.41 6.76 -9.96
CA ARG A 144 8.49 7.53 -9.32
C ARG A 144 8.44 9.01 -9.64
N ASP A 145 8.14 9.38 -10.88
CA ASP A 145 8.06 10.78 -11.30
C ASP A 145 6.97 11.57 -10.55
N LEU A 146 5.95 10.90 -10.02
CA LEU A 146 4.95 11.52 -9.15
C LEU A 146 5.46 11.71 -7.71
N LEU A 147 6.36 10.86 -7.23
CA LEU A 147 6.97 10.93 -5.91
C LEU A 147 8.13 11.93 -5.86
N ASP A 148 8.90 12.03 -6.94
CA ASP A 148 10.04 12.94 -7.08
C ASP A 148 9.61 14.33 -7.56
N SER A 149 8.34 14.52 -7.90
CA SER A 149 7.80 15.80 -8.31
C SER A 149 7.71 16.80 -7.15
N GLN A 150 7.43 18.06 -7.48
CA GLN A 150 7.38 19.12 -6.49
C GLN A 150 6.38 18.82 -5.38
N THR A 151 6.71 19.25 -4.16
CA THR A 151 5.75 19.26 -3.05
C THR A 151 4.53 20.09 -3.44
N ILE A 152 3.37 19.51 -3.27
CA ILE A 152 2.09 20.18 -3.52
C ILE A 152 1.32 20.29 -2.20
N GLU A 153 0.58 21.38 -2.06
CA GLU A 153 -0.39 21.49 -1.00
C GLU A 153 -1.63 20.67 -1.38
N GLY A 154 -2.02 19.74 -0.52
CA GLY A 154 -3.19 18.91 -0.69
C GLY A 154 -3.94 18.74 0.63
N GLU A 155 -5.23 18.54 0.54
CA GLU A 155 -6.04 18.25 1.72
C GLU A 155 -5.76 16.81 2.19
N VAL A 156 -5.26 16.68 3.41
CA VAL A 156 -5.11 15.39 4.09
C VAL A 156 -6.28 15.21 5.05
N LEU A 157 -7.17 14.30 4.71
CA LEU A 157 -8.33 14.01 5.55
C LEU A 157 -7.90 13.33 6.86
N ALA A 158 -8.57 13.69 7.96
CA ALA A 158 -8.32 13.09 9.26
C ALA A 158 -8.61 11.57 9.24
N PRO A 159 -7.90 10.74 10.01
CA PRO A 159 -8.09 9.29 10.04
C PRO A 159 -9.52 8.82 10.29
N GLN A 160 -10.32 9.59 11.01
CA GLN A 160 -11.73 9.31 11.27
C GLN A 160 -12.59 9.34 10.00
N ALA A 161 -12.19 10.12 8.99
CA ALA A 161 -12.87 10.18 7.71
C ALA A 161 -12.62 8.92 6.83
N TYR A 162 -11.61 8.12 7.18
CA TYR A 162 -11.31 6.86 6.47
C TYR A 162 -12.16 5.68 6.94
N ARG A 163 -12.77 5.77 8.11
CA ARG A 163 -13.60 4.69 8.61
C ARG A 163 -14.84 4.58 7.75
N ALA A 164 -15.03 3.42 7.14
CA ALA A 164 -16.35 3.05 6.66
C ALA A 164 -17.31 3.17 7.83
N VAL A 165 -18.45 3.79 7.60
CA VAL A 165 -19.57 3.72 8.55
C VAL A 165 -19.76 2.24 8.87
N ASP A 166 -19.90 1.90 10.14
CA ASP A 166 -20.15 0.53 10.62
C ASP A 166 -21.47 0.02 10.00
N ALA A 167 -21.41 -0.34 8.74
CA ALA A 167 -22.48 -1.01 8.03
C ALA A 167 -22.40 -2.51 8.39
N ARG A 168 -22.59 -2.83 9.66
CA ARG A 168 -22.91 -4.19 10.06
C ARG A 168 -24.30 -4.49 9.53
N ILE A 169 -24.36 -5.17 8.42
CA ILE A 169 -25.60 -5.78 7.97
C ILE A 169 -25.97 -6.80 9.05
N ALA A 170 -27.06 -6.55 9.77
CA ALA A 170 -27.59 -7.54 10.70
C ALA A 170 -27.82 -8.85 9.91
N GLY A 171 -27.27 -9.95 10.40
CA GLY A 171 -27.55 -11.26 9.82
C GLY A 171 -29.06 -11.52 9.81
N ASP A 172 -29.53 -12.22 8.78
CA ASP A 172 -30.92 -12.66 8.72
C ASP A 172 -31.22 -13.52 9.95
N THR A 173 -32.23 -13.14 10.72
CA THR A 173 -32.65 -13.81 11.96
C THR A 173 -33.74 -14.86 11.71
N GLN A 174 -33.78 -15.46 10.51
CA GLN A 174 -34.65 -16.62 10.24
C GLN A 174 -34.09 -17.89 10.85
#